data_98d8894c0abebfd7f08719a027968f25
#
_entry.id   98d8894c0abebfd7f08719a027968f25
#
_cell.length_a   1.000
_cell.length_b   1.000
_cell.length_c   1.000
_cell.angle_alpha   90.00
_cell.angle_beta   90.00
_cell.angle_gamma   90.00
#
_symmetry.space_group_name_H-M   'P 1'
#
loop_
_entity.id
_entity.type
_entity.pdbx_description
1 polymer ?
#
loop_
_entity_poly.entity_id
_entity_poly.type
_entity_poly.pdbx_seq_one_letter_code
_entity_poly.pdbx_strand_id
1 'polypeptide(L)'
;GYGTDIYCQSAKEKIRKACGLSEDAEIFFLVGGTQTNATVIKGILRNYEGVVSADTGHVSVHEAGAIETNGHKVLTIPHTNGKINPTVLDNYLNTYHTDGNREHMVYPGMVYISHPTEYGTLYTKNELEQIRNICDKYNIKLYLDGARLGYGLCAENTDLTLKDIAKLCNVFYIGGTKTGAMFGEAVVFSNMKVPHFFTTIKQNGGLLAKGWLLGIQFDTLFTDDLYFKICKNAINQAMKIKNILISKGYKIYIDSPTNQQF
;
A
#
# COMPACT_ATOMS: atom_id res chain seq x y z
N GLY A 1 7.22 -15.90 19.60
CA GLY A 1 6.09 -15.01 19.45
C GLY A 1 6.49 -13.60 19.07
N TYR A 2 5.54 -12.71 18.94
CA TYR A 2 5.77 -11.30 18.62
C TYR A 2 6.53 -11.06 17.30
N GLY A 3 6.42 -11.99 16.33
CA GLY A 3 7.05 -11.84 15.01
C GLY A 3 8.54 -12.18 14.93
N THR A 4 9.12 -12.78 15.98
CA THR A 4 10.54 -13.17 16.04
C THR A 4 10.75 -14.69 15.96
N ASP A 5 9.70 -15.43 15.68
CA ASP A 5 9.72 -16.90 15.56
C ASP A 5 10.20 -17.36 14.16
N ILE A 6 10.45 -18.66 14.04
CA ILE A 6 10.98 -19.26 12.81
C ILE A 6 10.07 -19.06 11.59
N TYR A 7 8.74 -19.08 11.77
CA TYR A 7 7.80 -18.90 10.66
C TYR A 7 7.82 -17.46 10.17
N CYS A 8 7.84 -16.50 11.08
CA CYS A 8 7.98 -15.09 10.71
C CYS A 8 9.32 -14.82 10.02
N GLN A 9 10.42 -15.44 10.46
CA GLN A 9 11.72 -15.25 9.82
C GLN A 9 11.72 -15.87 8.40
N SER A 10 11.24 -17.09 8.24
CA SER A 10 11.11 -17.74 6.93
C SER A 10 10.22 -16.92 5.97
N ALA A 11 9.08 -16.43 6.45
CA ALA A 11 8.21 -15.56 5.66
C ALA A 11 8.90 -14.29 5.19
N LYS A 12 9.65 -13.61 6.08
CA LYS A 12 10.42 -12.40 5.76
C LYS A 12 11.47 -12.68 4.69
N GLU A 13 12.20 -13.77 4.78
CA GLU A 13 13.22 -14.18 3.79
C GLU A 13 12.58 -14.40 2.40
N LYS A 14 11.48 -15.13 2.34
CA LYS A 14 10.73 -15.35 1.09
C LYS A 14 10.22 -14.05 0.47
N ILE A 15 9.67 -13.15 1.30
CA ILE A 15 9.19 -11.83 0.84
C ILE A 15 10.36 -10.98 0.34
N ARG A 16 11.49 -10.91 1.06
CA ARG A 16 12.69 -10.17 0.59
C ARG A 16 13.15 -10.70 -0.77
N LYS A 17 13.22 -12.01 -0.93
CA LYS A 17 13.59 -12.66 -2.20
C LYS A 17 12.62 -12.28 -3.32
N ALA A 18 11.32 -12.34 -3.07
CA ALA A 18 10.29 -11.97 -4.05
C ALA A 18 10.37 -10.49 -4.44
N CYS A 19 10.68 -9.61 -3.48
CA CYS A 19 10.86 -8.18 -3.68
C CYS A 19 12.24 -7.81 -4.27
N GLY A 20 13.20 -8.73 -4.33
CA GLY A 20 14.58 -8.43 -4.72
C GLY A 20 15.31 -7.51 -3.73
N LEU A 21 14.98 -7.59 -2.45
CA LEU A 21 15.54 -6.78 -1.38
C LEU A 21 16.68 -7.50 -0.66
N SER A 22 17.59 -6.70 -0.07
CA SER A 22 18.67 -7.21 0.78
C SER A 22 18.15 -7.69 2.14
N GLU A 23 19.02 -8.38 2.89
CA GLU A 23 18.71 -8.86 4.24
C GLU A 23 18.42 -7.73 5.24
N ASP A 24 18.90 -6.52 4.96
CA ASP A 24 18.68 -5.33 5.78
C ASP A 24 17.27 -4.74 5.69
N ALA A 25 16.49 -5.13 4.70
CA ALA A 25 15.11 -4.67 4.56
C ALA A 25 14.25 -5.17 5.72
N GLU A 26 13.57 -4.26 6.40
CA GLU A 26 12.73 -4.59 7.54
C GLU A 26 11.32 -4.96 7.09
N ILE A 27 10.81 -6.07 7.63
CA ILE A 27 9.45 -6.55 7.35
C ILE A 27 8.74 -6.82 8.67
N PHE A 28 7.50 -6.34 8.76
CA PHE A 28 6.63 -6.51 9.93
C PHE A 28 5.27 -7.03 9.50
N PHE A 29 4.68 -7.90 10.31
CA PHE A 29 3.34 -8.43 10.08
C PHE A 29 2.35 -7.75 11.03
N LEU A 30 1.25 -7.23 10.48
CA LEU A 30 0.16 -6.56 11.18
C LEU A 30 -1.17 -7.25 10.85
N VAL A 31 -2.23 -6.98 11.62
CA VAL A 31 -3.44 -7.81 11.57
C VAL A 31 -4.46 -7.39 10.52
N GLY A 32 -4.38 -6.17 9.98
CA GLY A 32 -5.32 -5.66 8.99
C GLY A 32 -4.94 -4.30 8.44
N GLY A 33 -5.55 -3.90 7.31
CA GLY A 33 -5.16 -2.72 6.54
C GLY A 33 -5.24 -1.41 7.32
N THR A 34 -6.37 -1.13 7.99
CA THR A 34 -6.54 0.12 8.78
C THR A 34 -5.49 0.24 9.88
N GLN A 35 -5.23 -0.84 10.65
CA GLN A 35 -4.17 -0.82 11.66
C GLN A 35 -2.79 -0.61 11.00
N THR A 36 -2.57 -1.22 9.85
CA THR A 36 -1.31 -1.08 9.10
C THR A 36 -1.10 0.37 8.66
N ASN A 37 -2.10 0.99 8.02
CA ASN A 37 -2.02 2.38 7.58
C ASN A 37 -1.78 3.33 8.76
N ALA A 38 -2.56 3.20 9.83
CA ALA A 38 -2.42 4.01 11.04
C ALA A 38 -1.02 3.86 11.67
N THR A 39 -0.50 2.63 11.76
CA THR A 39 0.81 2.35 12.37
C THR A 39 1.97 2.86 11.52
N VAL A 40 1.92 2.64 10.20
CA VAL A 40 2.97 3.08 9.27
C VAL A 40 3.04 4.59 9.21
N ILE A 41 1.91 5.26 9.05
CA ILE A 41 1.84 6.73 8.97
C ILE A 41 2.34 7.35 10.28
N LYS A 42 1.84 6.87 11.43
CA LYS A 42 2.30 7.33 12.75
C LYS A 42 3.79 7.09 12.99
N GLY A 43 4.32 5.96 12.52
CA GLY A 43 5.73 5.60 12.75
C GLY A 43 6.71 6.41 11.90
N ILE A 44 6.27 6.92 10.76
CA ILE A 44 7.12 7.65 9.81
C ILE A 44 7.00 9.16 9.98
N LEU A 45 5.77 9.67 10.12
CA LEU A 45 5.50 11.10 10.16
C LEU A 45 5.80 11.70 11.54
N ARG A 46 6.25 12.94 11.52
CA ARG A 46 6.34 13.79 12.70
C ARG A 46 4.97 14.41 13.00
N ASN A 47 4.74 14.82 14.23
CA ASN A 47 3.43 15.31 14.69
C ASN A 47 2.90 16.56 13.93
N TYR A 48 3.74 17.30 13.23
CA TYR A 48 3.35 18.43 12.37
C TYR A 48 3.16 18.05 10.89
N GLU A 49 3.39 16.78 10.55
CA GLU A 49 3.29 16.29 9.18
C GLU A 49 1.95 15.60 8.92
N GLY A 50 1.48 15.72 7.68
CA GLY A 50 0.30 15.05 7.16
C GLY A 50 0.64 14.15 5.96
N VAL A 51 -0.34 13.33 5.58
CA VAL A 51 -0.23 12.40 4.46
C VAL A 51 -1.09 12.88 3.29
N VAL A 52 -0.48 13.08 2.12
CA VAL A 52 -1.18 13.41 0.88
C VAL A 52 -1.80 12.16 0.29
N SER A 53 -3.10 12.20 0.00
CA SER A 53 -3.86 11.09 -0.58
C SER A 53 -4.82 11.60 -1.64
N ALA A 54 -5.21 10.72 -2.59
CA ALA A 54 -6.39 10.98 -3.39
C ALA A 54 -7.61 11.18 -2.46
N ASP A 55 -8.54 12.05 -2.84
CA ASP A 55 -9.79 12.27 -2.09
C ASP A 55 -10.66 11.02 -1.95
N THR A 56 -10.45 10.02 -2.82
CA THR A 56 -11.03 8.67 -2.74
C THR A 56 -10.15 7.64 -2.06
N GLY A 57 -8.93 8.02 -1.62
CA GLY A 57 -8.00 7.10 -0.97
C GLY A 57 -8.57 6.48 0.30
N HIS A 58 -8.26 5.22 0.57
CA HIS A 58 -8.85 4.46 1.67
C HIS A 58 -8.68 5.16 3.04
N VAL A 59 -7.50 5.75 3.29
CA VAL A 59 -7.22 6.53 4.52
C VAL A 59 -8.08 7.78 4.65
N SER A 60 -8.60 8.32 3.53
CA SER A 60 -9.47 9.50 3.53
C SER A 60 -10.92 9.14 3.82
N VAL A 61 -11.44 8.03 3.26
CA VAL A 61 -12.90 7.79 3.20
C VAL A 61 -13.36 6.52 3.93
N HIS A 62 -12.49 5.54 4.21
CA HIS A 62 -12.90 4.23 4.70
C HIS A 62 -12.20 3.74 5.98
N GLU A 63 -11.52 4.63 6.71
CA GLU A 63 -10.81 4.27 7.95
C GLU A 63 -11.31 4.99 9.20
N ALA A 64 -12.50 5.59 9.13
CA ALA A 64 -13.18 6.22 10.28
C ALA A 64 -12.30 7.22 11.06
N GLY A 65 -11.44 7.96 10.36
CA GLY A 65 -10.52 8.92 11.00
C GLY A 65 -9.37 8.28 11.78
N ALA A 66 -8.96 7.05 11.44
CA ALA A 66 -7.87 6.37 12.14
C ALA A 66 -6.52 7.11 12.04
N ILE A 67 -6.30 7.83 10.93
CA ILE A 67 -5.08 8.62 10.74
C ILE A 67 -5.11 9.86 11.63
N GLU A 68 -6.25 10.57 11.65
CA GLU A 68 -6.47 11.78 12.46
C GLU A 68 -6.42 11.44 13.96
N THR A 69 -6.94 10.29 14.37
CA THR A 69 -6.86 9.79 15.76
C THR A 69 -5.41 9.59 16.21
N ASN A 70 -4.50 9.27 15.27
CA ASN A 70 -3.07 9.17 15.54
C ASN A 70 -2.32 10.52 15.45
N GLY A 71 -3.04 11.63 15.25
CA GLY A 71 -2.49 12.99 15.27
C GLY A 71 -2.00 13.50 13.91
N HIS A 72 -2.33 12.84 12.79
CA HIS A 72 -1.92 13.25 11.46
C HIS A 72 -3.13 13.63 10.60
N LYS A 73 -2.98 14.68 9.82
CA LYS A 73 -4.02 15.12 8.88
C LYS A 73 -3.88 14.38 7.56
N VAL A 74 -5.01 13.92 7.02
CA VAL A 74 -5.07 13.49 5.62
C VAL A 74 -5.27 14.72 4.74
N LEU A 75 -4.31 14.97 3.85
CA LEU A 75 -4.27 16.08 2.91
C LEU A 75 -4.77 15.57 1.55
N THR A 76 -6.03 15.82 1.25
CA THR A 76 -6.66 15.27 0.04
C THR A 76 -6.39 16.12 -1.19
N ILE A 77 -6.11 15.46 -2.32
CA ILE A 77 -6.02 16.07 -3.64
C ILE A 77 -6.97 15.35 -4.61
N PRO A 78 -7.42 16.05 -5.69
CA PRO A 78 -8.31 15.44 -6.67
C PRO A 78 -7.70 14.21 -7.34
N HIS A 79 -8.55 13.22 -7.61
CA HIS A 79 -8.17 11.98 -8.28
C HIS A 79 -8.62 11.95 -9.76
N THR A 80 -8.01 11.06 -10.53
CA THR A 80 -8.50 10.64 -11.85
C THR A 80 -8.68 9.12 -11.85
N ASN A 81 -9.92 8.65 -11.86
CA ASN A 81 -10.24 7.22 -11.74
C ASN A 81 -9.56 6.53 -10.53
N GLY A 82 -9.56 7.19 -9.38
CA GLY A 82 -8.94 6.72 -8.14
C GLY A 82 -7.42 6.95 -8.04
N LYS A 83 -6.75 7.38 -9.11
CA LYS A 83 -5.31 7.64 -9.12
C LYS A 83 -4.96 9.10 -8.81
N ILE A 84 -3.87 9.31 -8.11
CA ILE A 84 -3.21 10.63 -8.05
C ILE A 84 -2.55 10.91 -9.41
N ASN A 85 -2.91 12.04 -10.02
CA ASN A 85 -2.22 12.52 -11.20
C ASN A 85 -0.88 13.18 -10.80
N PRO A 86 0.27 12.79 -11.40
CA PRO A 86 1.56 13.34 -11.03
C PRO A 86 1.64 14.88 -11.16
N THR A 87 1.03 15.46 -12.21
CA THR A 87 1.01 16.92 -12.38
C THR A 87 0.21 17.62 -11.27
N VAL A 88 -0.92 17.05 -10.86
CA VAL A 88 -1.72 17.58 -9.75
C VAL A 88 -0.93 17.51 -8.44
N LEU A 89 -0.23 16.41 -8.20
CA LEU A 89 0.63 16.24 -7.02
C LEU A 89 1.77 17.26 -7.01
N ASP A 90 2.49 17.42 -8.11
CA ASP A 90 3.60 18.39 -8.19
C ASP A 90 3.12 19.82 -7.97
N ASN A 91 1.99 20.20 -8.59
CA ASN A 91 1.39 21.52 -8.38
C ASN A 91 0.97 21.74 -6.93
N TYR A 92 0.36 20.76 -6.27
CA TYR A 92 -0.03 20.85 -4.86
C TYR A 92 1.18 21.07 -3.96
N LEU A 93 2.23 20.27 -4.13
CA LEU A 93 3.45 20.37 -3.34
C LEU A 93 4.21 21.66 -3.64
N ASN A 94 4.27 22.08 -4.92
CA ASN A 94 4.88 23.36 -5.29
C ASN A 94 4.15 24.54 -4.65
N THR A 95 2.82 24.54 -4.67
CA THR A 95 2.01 25.60 -4.02
C THR A 95 2.33 25.69 -2.54
N TYR A 96 2.39 24.54 -1.83
CA TYR A 96 2.80 24.53 -0.42
C TYR A 96 4.21 25.11 -0.22
N HIS A 97 5.20 24.64 -0.99
CA HIS A 97 6.60 25.04 -0.78
C HIS A 97 6.91 26.48 -1.17
N THR A 98 6.10 27.09 -2.03
CA THR A 98 6.23 28.51 -2.45
C THR A 98 5.37 29.47 -1.63
N ASP A 99 4.47 28.96 -0.78
CA ASP A 99 3.64 29.79 0.09
C ASP A 99 4.48 30.44 1.20
N GLY A 100 4.41 31.77 1.31
CA GLY A 100 5.12 32.51 2.34
C GLY A 100 4.63 32.23 3.77
N ASN A 101 3.42 31.67 3.91
CA ASN A 101 2.81 31.30 5.19
C ASN A 101 2.84 29.80 5.48
N ARG A 102 3.61 29.00 4.73
CA ARG A 102 3.65 27.53 4.86
C ARG A 102 3.94 27.03 6.28
N GLU A 103 4.65 27.81 7.08
CA GLU A 103 4.97 27.46 8.47
C GLU A 103 3.72 27.44 9.39
N HIS A 104 2.57 27.98 8.92
CA HIS A 104 1.27 27.88 9.59
C HIS A 104 0.45 26.67 9.09
N MET A 105 0.94 25.92 8.12
CA MET A 105 0.23 24.83 7.48
C MET A 105 0.78 23.49 7.92
N VAL A 106 -0.04 22.43 7.80
CA VAL A 106 0.44 21.06 7.99
C VAL A 106 1.42 20.69 6.87
N TYR A 107 2.62 20.25 7.25
CA TYR A 107 3.66 19.86 6.30
C TYR A 107 3.28 18.56 5.58
N PRO A 108 3.28 18.49 4.24
CA PRO A 108 3.05 17.25 3.51
C PRO A 108 4.29 16.35 3.59
N GLY A 109 4.31 15.40 4.53
CA GLY A 109 5.48 14.55 4.80
C GLY A 109 5.49 13.22 4.07
N MET A 110 4.33 12.80 3.53
CA MET A 110 4.17 11.52 2.85
C MET A 110 3.14 11.63 1.74
N VAL A 111 3.34 10.88 0.66
CA VAL A 111 2.32 10.56 -0.35
C VAL A 111 1.87 9.12 -0.14
N TYR A 112 0.57 8.93 -0.01
CA TYR A 112 -0.10 7.64 0.08
C TYR A 112 -0.84 7.34 -1.21
N ILE A 113 -0.65 6.15 -1.75
CA ILE A 113 -1.40 5.63 -2.90
C ILE A 113 -1.86 4.21 -2.62
N SER A 114 -3.01 3.81 -3.17
CA SER A 114 -3.45 2.41 -3.20
C SER A 114 -3.15 1.78 -4.55
N HIS A 115 -2.65 0.55 -4.57
CA HIS A 115 -2.45 -0.19 -5.81
C HIS A 115 -2.89 -1.66 -5.69
N PRO A 116 -3.92 -2.10 -6.43
CA PRO A 116 -4.89 -1.29 -7.21
C PRO A 116 -5.58 -0.20 -6.39
N THR A 117 -6.08 0.82 -7.07
CA THR A 117 -6.88 1.87 -6.41
C THR A 117 -8.21 1.31 -5.91
N GLU A 118 -8.95 2.10 -5.16
CA GLU A 118 -10.30 1.77 -4.67
C GLU A 118 -11.29 1.50 -5.82
N TYR A 119 -11.01 2.02 -7.01
CA TYR A 119 -11.78 1.79 -8.24
C TYR A 119 -11.23 0.65 -9.10
N GLY A 120 -10.27 -0.12 -8.60
CA GLY A 120 -9.66 -1.24 -9.31
C GLY A 120 -8.78 -0.82 -10.51
N THR A 121 -8.42 0.45 -10.61
CA THR A 121 -7.48 0.94 -11.63
C THR A 121 -6.04 0.72 -11.19
N LEU A 122 -5.14 0.67 -12.16
CA LEU A 122 -3.72 0.41 -11.93
C LEU A 122 -2.88 1.64 -12.26
N TYR A 123 -1.89 1.92 -11.41
CA TYR A 123 -0.79 2.79 -11.82
C TYR A 123 0.10 2.03 -12.80
N THR A 124 0.50 2.69 -13.88
CA THR A 124 1.59 2.20 -14.74
C THR A 124 2.94 2.44 -14.06
N LYS A 125 3.96 1.74 -14.52
CA LYS A 125 5.33 1.94 -14.03
C LYS A 125 5.77 3.38 -14.21
N ASN A 126 5.49 3.98 -15.36
CA ASN A 126 5.81 5.38 -15.64
C ASN A 126 5.10 6.36 -14.71
N GLU A 127 3.80 6.16 -14.41
CA GLU A 127 3.09 6.99 -13.44
C GLU A 127 3.70 6.88 -12.04
N LEU A 128 4.05 5.67 -11.62
CA LEU A 128 4.67 5.45 -10.30
C LEU A 128 6.08 6.05 -10.22
N GLU A 129 6.88 5.96 -11.29
CA GLU A 129 8.19 6.61 -11.41
C GLU A 129 8.07 8.14 -11.33
N GLN A 130 7.08 8.73 -11.99
CA GLN A 130 6.83 10.17 -11.91
C GLN A 130 6.46 10.59 -10.48
N ILE A 131 5.56 9.87 -9.80
CA ILE A 131 5.22 10.14 -8.39
C ILE A 131 6.45 9.99 -7.51
N ARG A 132 7.28 8.95 -7.71
CA ARG A 132 8.54 8.77 -6.97
C ARG A 132 9.47 9.97 -7.15
N ASN A 133 9.69 10.42 -8.38
CA ASN A 133 10.54 11.56 -8.69
C ASN A 133 10.04 12.86 -8.03
N ILE A 134 8.72 13.06 -7.97
CA ILE A 134 8.12 14.18 -7.26
C ILE A 134 8.36 14.06 -5.75
N CYS A 135 8.18 12.88 -5.17
CA CYS A 135 8.49 12.65 -3.77
C CYS A 135 9.97 12.93 -3.45
N ASP A 136 10.88 12.53 -4.32
CA ASP A 136 12.31 12.81 -4.17
C ASP A 136 12.63 14.30 -4.28
N LYS A 137 12.00 15.01 -5.24
CA LYS A 137 12.14 16.46 -5.41
C LYS A 137 11.81 17.25 -4.12
N TYR A 138 10.78 16.82 -3.40
CA TYR A 138 10.32 17.48 -2.16
C TYR A 138 10.82 16.78 -0.89
N ASN A 139 11.64 15.75 -1.00
CA ASN A 139 12.15 14.94 0.11
C ASN A 139 11.06 14.38 1.05
N ILE A 140 9.96 13.91 0.47
CA ILE A 140 8.85 13.26 1.16
C ILE A 140 8.80 11.76 0.86
N LYS A 141 8.09 10.99 1.67
CA LYS A 141 8.05 9.53 1.54
C LYS A 141 6.91 9.08 0.64
N LEU A 142 7.14 8.01 -0.14
CA LEU A 142 6.10 7.34 -0.91
C LEU A 142 5.71 6.05 -0.19
N TYR A 143 4.44 5.96 0.21
CA TYR A 143 3.81 4.80 0.82
C TYR A 143 2.75 4.21 -0.08
N LEU A 144 2.83 2.90 -0.36
CA LEU A 144 1.86 2.20 -1.18
C LEU A 144 1.04 1.22 -0.32
N ASP A 145 -0.26 1.46 -0.28
CA ASP A 145 -1.27 0.54 0.24
C ASP A 145 -1.48 -0.60 -0.76
N GLY A 146 -1.08 -1.77 -0.36
CA GLY A 146 -1.17 -2.99 -1.17
C GLY A 146 -2.24 -3.95 -0.69
N ALA A 147 -3.36 -3.49 -0.13
CA ALA A 147 -4.46 -4.36 0.36
C ALA A 147 -4.92 -5.39 -0.68
N ARG A 148 -4.79 -5.05 -1.96
CA ARG A 148 -5.10 -5.92 -3.11
C ARG A 148 -3.92 -6.06 -4.07
N LEU A 149 -2.69 -5.87 -3.59
CA LEU A 149 -1.50 -5.80 -4.43
C LEU A 149 -1.35 -7.01 -5.35
N GLY A 150 -1.56 -8.21 -4.84
CA GLY A 150 -1.45 -9.42 -5.65
C GLY A 150 -2.41 -9.46 -6.84
N TYR A 151 -3.60 -8.89 -6.71
CA TYR A 151 -4.54 -8.78 -7.83
C TYR A 151 -4.02 -7.78 -8.88
N GLY A 152 -3.48 -6.64 -8.47
CA GLY A 152 -2.88 -5.68 -9.39
C GLY A 152 -1.69 -6.26 -10.14
N LEU A 153 -0.80 -7.00 -9.45
CA LEU A 153 0.37 -7.63 -10.05
C LEU A 153 0.03 -8.83 -10.96
N CYS A 154 -1.16 -9.41 -10.82
CA CYS A 154 -1.64 -10.51 -11.66
C CYS A 154 -2.61 -10.06 -12.75
N ALA A 155 -2.97 -8.79 -12.82
CA ALA A 155 -3.84 -8.24 -13.86
C ALA A 155 -3.16 -8.33 -15.24
N GLU A 156 -3.98 -8.46 -16.30
CA GLU A 156 -3.48 -8.69 -17.66
C GLU A 156 -2.63 -7.53 -18.19
N ASN A 157 -3.00 -6.30 -17.83
CA ASN A 157 -2.36 -5.08 -18.36
C ASN A 157 -1.38 -4.42 -17.39
N THR A 158 -0.87 -5.16 -16.39
CA THR A 158 0.13 -4.62 -15.48
C THR A 158 1.51 -4.62 -16.13
N ASP A 159 2.26 -3.53 -15.92
CA ASP A 159 3.67 -3.39 -16.28
C ASP A 159 4.57 -3.30 -15.04
N LEU A 160 4.00 -3.51 -13.85
CA LEU A 160 4.67 -3.49 -12.56
C LEU A 160 4.89 -4.91 -12.01
N THR A 161 6.04 -5.12 -11.42
CA THR A 161 6.38 -6.29 -10.62
C THR A 161 6.52 -5.92 -9.14
N LEU A 162 6.54 -6.92 -8.26
CA LEU A 162 6.80 -6.69 -6.83
C LEU A 162 8.18 -6.04 -6.60
N LYS A 163 9.16 -6.34 -7.46
CA LYS A 163 10.49 -5.71 -7.43
C LYS A 163 10.45 -4.23 -7.81
N ASP A 164 9.61 -3.85 -8.78
CA ASP A 164 9.41 -2.45 -9.16
C ASP A 164 8.77 -1.67 -8.01
N ILE A 165 7.75 -2.23 -7.36
CA ILE A 165 7.12 -1.63 -6.17
C ILE A 165 8.17 -1.42 -5.06
N ALA A 166 8.96 -2.45 -4.76
CA ALA A 166 9.99 -2.37 -3.74
C ALA A 166 11.10 -1.35 -4.07
N LYS A 167 11.40 -1.15 -5.34
CA LYS A 167 12.38 -0.15 -5.80
C LYS A 167 11.84 1.28 -5.71
N LEU A 168 10.57 1.49 -6.06
CA LEU A 168 9.97 2.81 -6.22
C LEU A 168 9.37 3.36 -4.92
N CYS A 169 8.90 2.51 -4.00
CA CYS A 169 8.30 2.94 -2.75
C CYS A 169 9.33 2.95 -1.60
N ASN A 170 9.18 3.88 -0.66
CA ASN A 170 9.95 3.84 0.60
C ASN A 170 9.44 2.74 1.52
N VAL A 171 8.12 2.61 1.57
CA VAL A 171 7.39 1.60 2.31
C VAL A 171 6.17 1.18 1.52
N PHE A 172 5.78 -0.08 1.63
CA PHE A 172 4.52 -0.60 1.10
C PHE A 172 4.06 -1.77 1.97
N TYR A 173 2.82 -2.18 1.82
CA TYR A 173 2.46 -3.47 2.38
C TYR A 173 1.88 -4.42 1.34
N ILE A 174 2.08 -5.71 1.58
CA ILE A 174 1.54 -6.81 0.81
C ILE A 174 0.31 -7.29 1.55
N GLY A 175 -0.86 -7.08 0.95
CA GLY A 175 -2.12 -7.51 1.53
C GLY A 175 -2.22 -9.02 1.60
N GLY A 176 -2.59 -9.55 2.76
CA GLY A 176 -2.90 -10.97 2.97
C GLY A 176 -4.39 -11.20 3.14
N THR A 177 -5.05 -10.36 3.92
CA THR A 177 -6.48 -10.48 4.30
C THR A 177 -7.41 -10.68 3.12
N LYS A 178 -7.18 -10.02 1.98
CA LYS A 178 -8.01 -10.12 0.78
C LYS A 178 -7.49 -11.12 -0.25
N THR A 179 -6.29 -11.67 -0.04
CA THR A 179 -5.50 -12.41 -1.05
C THR A 179 -5.08 -13.80 -0.59
N GLY A 180 -5.87 -14.43 0.27
CA GLY A 180 -5.70 -15.83 0.64
C GLY A 180 -5.26 -16.09 2.09
N ALA A 181 -4.83 -15.08 2.85
CA ALA A 181 -4.64 -15.22 4.28
C ALA A 181 -5.97 -15.15 5.04
N MET A 182 -6.04 -15.73 6.21
CA MET A 182 -7.17 -15.58 7.12
C MET A 182 -7.26 -14.14 7.65
N PHE A 183 -6.10 -13.52 7.87
CA PHE A 183 -5.93 -12.13 8.28
C PHE A 183 -4.46 -11.73 8.11
N GLY A 184 -4.21 -10.42 8.07
CA GLY A 184 -2.86 -9.88 8.14
C GLY A 184 -2.33 -9.27 6.86
N GLU A 185 -1.35 -8.40 7.08
CA GLU A 185 -0.65 -7.60 6.08
C GLU A 185 0.86 -7.65 6.38
N ALA A 186 1.70 -7.73 5.35
CA ALA A 186 3.16 -7.67 5.48
C ALA A 186 3.65 -6.28 5.07
N VAL A 187 4.06 -5.48 6.05
CA VAL A 187 4.69 -4.16 5.81
C VAL A 187 6.14 -4.37 5.45
N VAL A 188 6.58 -3.77 4.35
CA VAL A 188 7.95 -3.84 3.82
C VAL A 188 8.53 -2.43 3.77
N PHE A 189 9.59 -2.20 4.53
CA PHE A 189 10.43 -1.00 4.42
C PHE A 189 11.57 -1.29 3.43
N SER A 190 11.45 -0.76 2.20
CA SER A 190 12.36 -1.08 1.11
C SER A 190 13.63 -0.24 1.16
N ASN A 191 13.47 1.07 1.30
CA ASN A 191 14.54 2.05 1.14
C ASN A 191 14.65 2.99 2.34
N MET A 192 14.18 2.56 3.50
CA MET A 192 14.25 3.33 4.73
C MET A 192 14.22 2.42 5.96
N LYS A 193 14.71 2.92 7.08
CA LYS A 193 14.52 2.34 8.40
C LYS A 193 13.77 3.33 9.28
N VAL A 194 12.86 2.82 10.09
CA VAL A 194 12.09 3.64 11.04
C VAL A 194 12.55 3.27 12.45
N PRO A 195 13.24 4.18 13.15
CA PRO A 195 13.68 3.92 14.52
C PRO A 195 12.49 3.55 15.42
N HIS A 196 12.65 2.50 16.22
CA HIS A 196 11.63 2.05 17.17
C HIS A 196 10.27 1.68 16.56
N PHE A 197 10.21 1.26 15.28
CA PHE A 197 8.94 0.90 14.65
C PHE A 197 8.23 -0.25 15.37
N PHE A 198 8.99 -1.20 15.91
CA PHE A 198 8.44 -2.27 16.75
C PHE A 198 7.67 -1.72 17.97
N THR A 199 8.20 -0.65 18.59
CA THR A 199 7.53 0.03 19.71
C THR A 199 6.24 0.72 19.24
N THR A 200 6.25 1.33 18.06
CA THR A 200 5.06 1.93 17.43
C THR A 200 3.98 0.87 17.16
N ILE A 201 4.36 -0.30 16.66
CA ILE A 201 3.43 -1.44 16.49
C ILE A 201 2.81 -1.83 17.84
N LYS A 202 3.62 -1.91 18.91
CA LYS A 202 3.13 -2.24 20.24
C LYS A 202 2.12 -1.21 20.76
N GLN A 203 2.41 0.08 20.60
CA GLN A 203 1.52 1.19 20.99
C GLN A 203 0.18 1.13 20.28
N ASN A 204 0.17 0.74 19.00
CA ASN A 204 -1.03 0.64 18.18
C ASN A 204 -1.74 -0.72 18.30
N GLY A 205 -1.38 -1.55 19.27
CA GLY A 205 -2.02 -2.84 19.50
C GLY A 205 -1.74 -3.90 18.43
N GLY A 206 -0.77 -3.66 17.53
CA GLY A 206 -0.46 -4.55 16.42
C GLY A 206 0.46 -5.72 16.76
N LEU A 207 0.99 -5.76 17.98
CA LEU A 207 1.97 -6.76 18.39
C LEU A 207 1.30 -7.95 19.07
N LEU A 208 1.14 -9.04 18.33
CA LEU A 208 0.51 -10.27 18.84
C LEU A 208 1.51 -11.17 19.59
N ALA A 209 1.13 -11.65 20.77
CA ALA A 209 1.89 -12.66 21.51
C ALA A 209 2.06 -13.94 20.69
N LYS A 210 1.05 -14.31 19.89
CA LYS A 210 1.06 -15.43 18.95
C LYS A 210 1.24 -14.94 17.50
N GLY A 211 2.16 -14.02 17.27
CA GLY A 211 2.47 -13.43 15.95
C GLY A 211 2.94 -14.46 14.92
N TRP A 212 3.39 -15.65 15.34
CA TRP A 212 3.69 -16.74 14.43
C TRP A 212 2.49 -17.16 13.54
N LEU A 213 1.25 -16.88 13.98
CA LEU A 213 0.06 -17.10 13.15
C LEU A 213 0.07 -16.23 11.88
N LEU A 214 0.61 -15.02 11.95
CA LEU A 214 0.84 -14.19 10.76
C LEU A 214 1.98 -14.75 9.92
N GLY A 215 3.08 -15.11 10.59
CA GLY A 215 4.26 -15.67 9.93
C GLY A 215 3.94 -16.89 9.09
N ILE A 216 3.24 -17.89 9.65
CA ILE A 216 2.93 -19.14 8.95
C ILE A 216 2.03 -18.92 7.71
N GLN A 217 1.12 -17.93 7.75
CA GLN A 217 0.28 -17.59 6.62
C GLN A 217 1.10 -17.01 5.46
N PHE A 218 1.95 -16.02 5.74
CA PHE A 218 2.81 -15.41 4.73
C PHE A 218 3.92 -16.37 4.26
N ASP A 219 4.44 -17.20 5.14
CA ASP A 219 5.38 -18.27 4.77
C ASP A 219 4.76 -19.23 3.75
N THR A 220 3.52 -19.65 3.99
CA THR A 220 2.75 -20.50 3.08
C THR A 220 2.45 -19.79 1.76
N LEU A 221 1.96 -18.55 1.82
CA LEU A 221 1.60 -17.78 0.62
C LEU A 221 2.79 -17.52 -0.30
N PHE A 222 3.99 -17.32 0.26
CA PHE A 222 5.22 -17.09 -0.51
C PHE A 222 6.02 -18.39 -0.77
N THR A 223 5.42 -19.56 -0.52
CA THR A 223 5.94 -20.85 -0.95
C THR A 223 5.34 -21.19 -2.31
N ASP A 224 6.18 -21.61 -3.26
CA ASP A 224 5.80 -22.07 -4.60
C ASP A 224 4.84 -21.13 -5.36
N ASP A 225 5.04 -19.83 -5.18
CA ASP A 225 4.24 -18.74 -5.81
C ASP A 225 2.74 -18.82 -5.51
N LEU A 226 2.33 -19.41 -4.39
CA LEU A 226 0.93 -19.62 -4.05
C LEU A 226 0.15 -18.30 -4.00
N TYR A 227 0.74 -17.23 -3.46
CA TYR A 227 0.16 -15.90 -3.43
C TYR A 227 -0.31 -15.42 -4.82
N PHE A 228 0.57 -15.53 -5.81
CA PHE A 228 0.27 -15.11 -7.18
C PHE A 228 -0.70 -16.07 -7.88
N LYS A 229 -0.60 -17.38 -7.60
CA LYS A 229 -1.55 -18.37 -8.14
C LYS A 229 -2.98 -18.11 -7.68
N ILE A 230 -3.18 -17.82 -6.39
CA ILE A 230 -4.49 -17.46 -5.83
C ILE A 230 -5.01 -16.19 -6.48
N CYS A 231 -4.19 -15.14 -6.56
CA CYS A 231 -4.56 -13.86 -7.15
C CYS A 231 -4.90 -13.99 -8.64
N LYS A 232 -4.11 -14.74 -9.41
CA LYS A 232 -4.37 -14.98 -10.84
C LYS A 232 -5.68 -15.72 -11.07
N ASN A 233 -5.98 -16.72 -10.26
CA ASN A 233 -7.28 -17.40 -10.33
C ASN A 233 -8.44 -16.43 -10.09
N ALA A 234 -8.35 -15.59 -9.07
CA ALA A 234 -9.39 -14.60 -8.76
C ALA A 234 -9.59 -13.60 -9.91
N ILE A 235 -8.52 -13.11 -10.53
CA ILE A 235 -8.58 -12.26 -11.72
C ILE A 235 -9.29 -12.97 -12.87
N ASN A 236 -8.92 -14.22 -13.14
CA ASN A 236 -9.55 -15.00 -14.22
C ASN A 236 -11.07 -15.15 -14.01
N GLN A 237 -11.53 -15.36 -12.77
CA GLN A 237 -12.96 -15.47 -12.48
C GLN A 237 -13.66 -14.09 -12.58
N ALA A 238 -13.02 -13.03 -12.11
CA ALA A 238 -13.55 -11.67 -12.24
C ALA A 238 -13.73 -11.26 -13.71
N MET A 239 -12.75 -11.56 -14.55
CA MET A 239 -12.84 -11.28 -16.00
C MET A 239 -13.94 -12.10 -16.70
N LYS A 240 -14.19 -13.35 -16.27
CA LYS A 240 -15.36 -14.13 -16.78
C LYS A 240 -16.67 -13.45 -16.43
N ILE A 241 -16.84 -13.01 -15.17
CA ILE A 241 -18.03 -12.28 -14.73
C ILE A 241 -18.22 -11.00 -15.55
N LYS A 242 -17.16 -10.20 -15.68
CA LYS A 242 -17.17 -8.97 -16.49
C LYS A 242 -17.63 -9.23 -17.91
N ASN A 243 -17.04 -10.21 -18.58
CA ASN A 243 -17.36 -10.54 -19.97
C ASN A 243 -18.82 -11.01 -20.12
N ILE A 244 -19.35 -11.79 -19.14
CA ILE A 244 -20.75 -12.19 -19.11
C ILE A 244 -21.67 -10.98 -18.98
N LEU A 245 -21.35 -10.03 -18.09
CA LEU A 245 -22.14 -8.82 -17.91
C LEU A 245 -22.17 -7.98 -19.19
N ILE A 246 -21.00 -7.77 -19.82
CA ILE A 246 -20.89 -7.05 -21.09
C ILE A 246 -21.72 -7.76 -22.19
N SER A 247 -21.62 -9.08 -22.30
CA SER A 247 -22.37 -9.86 -23.32
C SER A 247 -23.89 -9.79 -23.13
N LYS A 248 -24.35 -9.48 -21.91
CA LYS A 248 -25.76 -9.26 -21.58
C LYS A 248 -26.21 -7.81 -21.70
N GLY A 249 -25.34 -6.92 -22.20
CA GLY A 249 -25.65 -5.52 -22.43
C GLY A 249 -25.52 -4.59 -21.21
N TYR A 250 -24.96 -5.09 -20.10
CA TYR A 250 -24.66 -4.21 -18.96
C TYR A 250 -23.49 -3.29 -19.28
N LYS A 251 -23.59 -2.04 -18.86
CA LYS A 251 -22.51 -1.05 -19.00
C LYS A 251 -21.57 -1.17 -17.80
N ILE A 252 -20.28 -1.20 -18.06
CA ILE A 252 -19.24 -1.14 -17.04
C ILE A 252 -18.96 0.34 -16.75
N TYR A 253 -19.05 0.73 -15.49
CA TYR A 253 -18.81 2.11 -15.05
C TYR A 253 -17.31 2.47 -15.12
N ILE A 254 -16.45 1.59 -14.60
CA ILE A 254 -15.00 1.72 -14.68
C ILE A 254 -14.43 0.41 -15.22
N ASP A 255 -13.63 0.50 -16.28
CA ASP A 255 -12.96 -0.65 -16.87
C ASP A 255 -11.78 -1.10 -16.00
N SER A 256 -12.09 -1.91 -14.98
CA SER A 256 -11.09 -2.46 -14.08
C SER A 256 -10.55 -3.79 -14.60
N PRO A 257 -9.20 -3.97 -14.67
CA PRO A 257 -8.58 -5.26 -14.99
C PRO A 257 -8.40 -6.15 -13.75
N THR A 258 -8.93 -5.75 -12.59
CA THR A 258 -8.71 -6.43 -11.31
C THR A 258 -9.93 -7.26 -10.87
N ASN A 259 -9.87 -7.78 -9.64
CA ASN A 259 -11.01 -8.51 -9.04
C ASN A 259 -12.19 -7.60 -8.64
N GLN A 260 -12.06 -6.30 -8.71
CA GLN A 260 -13.13 -5.32 -8.47
C GLN A 260 -13.76 -4.92 -9.79
N GLN A 261 -15.08 -5.11 -9.93
CA GLN A 261 -15.86 -4.78 -11.13
C GLN A 261 -17.00 -3.83 -10.74
N PHE A 262 -17.21 -2.77 -11.53
CA PHE A 262 -18.15 -1.68 -11.24
C PHE A 262 -19.08 -1.43 -12.42
#